data_edede44025260eb2b7c5a373dbf0b0ab
#
_entry.id   edede44025260eb2b7c5a373dbf0b0ab
#
_cell.length_a   1.000
_cell.length_b   1.000
_cell.length_c   1.000
_cell.angle_alpha   90.00
_cell.angle_beta   90.00
_cell.angle_gamma   90.00
#
_symmetry.space_group_name_H-M   'P 1'
#
loop_
_entity.id
_entity.type
_entity.pdbx_description
1 polymer ?
#
loop_
_entity_poly.entity_id
_entity_poly.type
_entity_poly.pdbx_seq_one_letter_code
_entity_poly.pdbx_strand_id
1 'polypeptide(L)'
;MARKPASMYRRLKGPAYTRRKYIGGVPNNRILNFYAGNRRAAETGGFLMEFNLTADESCQIRHTALEAARVISNSTIRNVAGVDNYALRVHTYPHHILRENKQATGAGADRVSQGMRCAFGKNVGTAARVKRGQRVI
;
A
#
# COMPACT_ATOMS: atom_id res chain seq x y z
N MET A 1 10.16 10.80 -12.25
CA MET A 1 10.52 11.34 -10.92
C MET A 1 10.81 10.18 -9.98
N ALA A 2 11.94 10.24 -9.29
CA ALA A 2 12.30 9.27 -8.28
C ALA A 2 11.30 9.33 -7.11
N ARG A 3 10.86 8.16 -6.64
CA ARG A 3 9.98 8.07 -5.46
C ARG A 3 10.80 8.30 -4.21
N LYS A 4 10.25 9.08 -3.28
CA LYS A 4 10.87 9.26 -1.97
C LYS A 4 10.89 7.95 -1.17
N PRO A 5 11.90 7.71 -0.33
CA PRO A 5 12.00 6.49 0.47
C PRO A 5 10.83 6.36 1.45
N ALA A 6 10.47 5.12 1.79
CA ALA A 6 9.36 4.83 2.70
C ALA A 6 9.57 5.41 4.11
N SER A 7 10.82 5.60 4.52
CA SER A 7 11.18 6.22 5.80
C SER A 7 10.61 7.62 6.00
N MET A 8 10.30 8.35 4.92
CA MET A 8 9.67 9.68 5.00
C MET A 8 8.18 9.63 5.38
N TYR A 9 7.55 8.48 5.33
CA TYR A 9 6.12 8.29 5.63
C TYR A 9 5.88 7.48 6.91
N ARG A 10 6.76 7.64 7.92
CA ARG A 10 6.68 6.88 9.19
C ARG A 10 5.58 7.36 10.13
N ARG A 11 5.04 8.56 9.94
CA ARG A 11 4.07 9.14 10.89
C ARG A 11 2.74 8.40 10.85
N LEU A 12 2.43 7.70 11.93
CA LEU A 12 1.17 6.97 12.15
C LEU A 12 0.19 7.70 13.06
N LYS A 13 0.61 8.81 13.66
CA LYS A 13 -0.23 9.57 14.60
C LYS A 13 -1.37 10.29 13.87
N GLY A 14 -2.54 10.30 14.50
CA GLY A 14 -3.73 10.95 13.98
C GLY A 14 -4.53 10.07 13.01
N PRO A 15 -5.69 10.55 12.57
CA PRO A 15 -6.57 9.82 11.64
C PRO A 15 -5.94 9.69 10.24
N ALA A 16 -6.38 8.68 9.49
CA ALA A 16 -5.97 8.52 8.10
C ALA A 16 -6.50 9.68 7.24
N TYR A 17 -5.69 10.17 6.33
CA TYR A 17 -6.07 11.24 5.42
C TYR A 17 -6.87 10.67 4.24
N THR A 18 -8.19 10.76 4.33
CA THR A 18 -9.12 10.15 3.37
C THR A 18 -10.21 11.10 2.87
N ARG A 19 -10.32 12.31 3.44
CA ARG A 19 -11.41 13.26 3.12
C ARG A 19 -11.30 13.79 1.70
N ARG A 20 -12.21 13.36 0.84
CA ARG A 20 -12.28 13.76 -0.57
C ARG A 20 -12.46 15.28 -0.77
N LYS A 21 -13.15 15.96 0.13
CA LYS A 21 -13.34 17.42 0.08
C LYS A 21 -12.03 18.22 -0.01
N TYR A 22 -10.97 17.74 0.67
CA TYR A 22 -9.68 18.41 0.74
C TYR A 22 -8.62 17.78 -0.17
N ILE A 23 -9.01 16.76 -0.93
CA ILE A 23 -8.14 16.02 -1.82
C ILE A 23 -8.57 16.36 -3.24
N GLY A 24 -7.75 17.07 -3.99
CA GLY A 24 -8.02 17.46 -5.38
C GLY A 24 -8.08 16.29 -6.38
N GLY A 25 -8.23 15.06 -5.90
CA GLY A 25 -8.32 13.81 -6.62
C GLY A 25 -7.65 12.70 -5.84
N VAL A 26 -8.28 11.53 -5.76
CA VAL A 26 -7.67 10.34 -5.15
C VAL A 26 -6.72 9.71 -6.16
N PRO A 27 -5.41 9.55 -5.86
CA PRO A 27 -4.49 8.91 -6.77
C PRO A 27 -4.87 7.44 -6.97
N ASN A 28 -4.74 6.94 -8.20
CA ASN A 28 -5.05 5.56 -8.52
C ASN A 28 -4.18 4.57 -7.75
N ASN A 29 -4.80 3.54 -7.21
CA ASN A 29 -4.09 2.43 -6.60
C ASN A 29 -3.44 1.55 -7.67
N ARG A 30 -2.23 1.04 -7.39
CA ARG A 30 -1.60 0.01 -8.22
C ARG A 30 -2.22 -1.35 -7.96
N ILE A 31 -2.56 -1.64 -6.71
CA ILE A 31 -3.24 -2.88 -6.37
C ILE A 31 -4.74 -2.74 -6.68
N LEU A 32 -5.23 -3.57 -7.58
CA LEU A 32 -6.65 -3.63 -7.98
C LEU A 32 -7.28 -4.95 -7.57
N ASN A 33 -6.52 -6.04 -7.62
CA ASN A 33 -6.98 -7.37 -7.29
C ASN A 33 -6.52 -7.77 -5.89
N PHE A 34 -7.48 -8.11 -5.03
CA PHE A 34 -7.23 -8.53 -3.64
C PHE A 34 -7.39 -10.04 -3.44
N TYR A 35 -7.80 -10.75 -4.47
CA TYR A 35 -7.96 -12.19 -4.48
C TYR A 35 -7.26 -12.78 -5.71
N ALA A 36 -6.68 -13.98 -5.53
CA ALA A 36 -6.14 -14.79 -6.61
C ALA A 36 -6.34 -16.28 -6.28
N GLY A 37 -6.38 -17.15 -7.31
CA GLY A 37 -6.58 -18.58 -7.16
C GLY A 37 -8.05 -18.98 -6.96
N ASN A 38 -8.28 -20.13 -6.36
CA ASN A 38 -9.61 -20.74 -6.21
C ASN A 38 -10.35 -20.20 -4.98
N ARG A 39 -11.09 -19.12 -5.17
CA ARG A 39 -11.89 -18.48 -4.13
C ARG A 39 -12.99 -19.37 -3.58
N ARG A 40 -13.63 -20.17 -4.43
CA ARG A 40 -14.74 -21.07 -4.03
C ARG A 40 -14.26 -22.11 -3.03
N ALA A 41 -13.12 -22.75 -3.31
CA ALA A 41 -12.53 -23.70 -2.39
C ALA A 41 -12.14 -23.07 -1.04
N ALA A 42 -11.67 -21.83 -1.06
CA ALA A 42 -11.36 -21.09 0.18
C ALA A 42 -12.61 -20.81 1.03
N GLU A 43 -13.74 -20.48 0.40
CA GLU A 43 -15.01 -20.22 1.10
C GLU A 43 -15.62 -21.49 1.70
N THR A 44 -15.39 -22.65 1.11
CA THR A 44 -15.86 -23.96 1.58
C THR A 44 -14.89 -24.67 2.53
N GLY A 45 -13.76 -24.06 2.87
CA GLY A 45 -12.76 -24.67 3.75
C GLY A 45 -11.97 -25.82 3.12
N GLY A 46 -11.86 -25.84 1.77
CA GLY A 46 -11.22 -26.92 1.02
C GLY A 46 -9.70 -26.98 1.09
N PHE A 47 -9.04 -26.11 1.86
CA PHE A 47 -7.58 -26.10 2.03
C PHE A 47 -7.17 -26.57 3.40
N LEU A 48 -6.21 -27.49 3.45
CA LEU A 48 -5.68 -28.07 4.70
C LEU A 48 -4.71 -27.15 5.44
N MET A 49 -4.09 -26.20 4.75
CA MET A 49 -3.07 -25.32 5.31
C MET A 49 -3.40 -23.85 5.04
N GLU A 50 -3.12 -23.01 6.01
CA GLU A 50 -3.24 -21.55 5.92
C GLU A 50 -1.93 -20.91 6.35
N PHE A 51 -1.40 -20.02 5.52
CA PHE A 51 -0.22 -19.23 5.80
C PHE A 51 -0.61 -17.75 5.88
N ASN A 52 -0.20 -17.09 6.93
CA ASN A 52 -0.52 -15.68 7.16
C ASN A 52 0.74 -14.84 7.26
N LEU A 53 0.84 -13.81 6.41
CA LEU A 53 1.83 -12.76 6.56
C LEU A 53 1.26 -11.67 7.48
N THR A 54 1.83 -11.54 8.68
CA THR A 54 1.41 -10.53 9.67
C THR A 54 2.45 -9.43 9.82
N ALA A 55 1.99 -8.23 10.15
CA ALA A 55 2.88 -7.11 10.41
C ALA A 55 3.47 -7.23 11.83
N ASP A 56 4.79 -7.22 11.97
CA ASP A 56 5.48 -7.26 13.26
C ASP A 56 5.48 -5.89 13.95
N GLU A 57 5.42 -4.82 13.18
CA GLU A 57 5.33 -3.45 13.69
C GLU A 57 4.20 -2.66 13.03
N SER A 58 3.77 -1.57 13.70
CA SER A 58 2.81 -0.65 13.10
C SER A 58 3.48 0.22 12.05
N CYS A 59 3.04 0.13 10.79
CA CYS A 59 3.67 0.83 9.67
C CYS A 59 2.67 1.26 8.60
N GLN A 60 3.17 1.96 7.59
CA GLN A 60 2.44 2.28 6.38
C GLN A 60 3.03 1.51 5.20
N ILE A 61 2.20 0.70 4.55
CA ILE A 61 2.59 -0.09 3.37
C ILE A 61 2.03 0.61 2.13
N ARG A 62 2.90 1.02 1.22
CA ARG A 62 2.49 1.67 -0.03
C ARG A 62 1.72 0.70 -0.93
N HIS A 63 0.77 1.23 -1.72
CA HIS A 63 0.03 0.46 -2.71
C HIS A 63 0.93 -0.31 -3.69
N THR A 64 2.09 0.26 -4.02
CA THR A 64 3.06 -0.39 -4.92
C THR A 64 3.78 -1.57 -4.25
N ALA A 65 4.03 -1.49 -2.95
CA ALA A 65 4.63 -2.59 -2.19
C ALA A 65 3.62 -3.74 -2.01
N LEU A 66 2.35 -3.42 -1.74
CA LEU A 66 1.27 -4.41 -1.68
C LEU A 66 1.08 -5.13 -3.01
N GLU A 67 1.13 -4.40 -4.13
CA GLU A 67 1.04 -5.03 -5.46
C GLU A 67 2.23 -5.92 -5.76
N ALA A 68 3.45 -5.48 -5.45
CA ALA A 68 4.65 -6.31 -5.62
C ALA A 68 4.57 -7.59 -4.76
N ALA A 69 4.15 -7.46 -3.50
CA ALA A 69 3.95 -8.60 -2.61
C ALA A 69 2.92 -9.59 -3.19
N ARG A 70 1.76 -9.08 -3.62
CA ARG A 70 0.71 -9.90 -4.26
C ARG A 70 1.24 -10.67 -5.47
N VAL A 71 1.94 -9.98 -6.38
CA VAL A 71 2.44 -10.58 -7.63
C VAL A 71 3.45 -11.68 -7.33
N ILE A 72 4.43 -11.42 -6.46
CA ILE A 72 5.46 -12.38 -6.10
C ILE A 72 4.84 -13.58 -5.38
N SER A 73 4.00 -13.35 -4.37
CA SER A 73 3.32 -14.42 -3.63
C SER A 73 2.47 -15.29 -4.56
N ASN A 74 1.69 -14.67 -5.44
CA ASN A 74 0.86 -15.38 -6.40
C ASN A 74 1.69 -16.24 -7.36
N SER A 75 2.78 -15.71 -7.89
CA SER A 75 3.68 -16.46 -8.78
C SER A 75 4.33 -17.65 -8.07
N THR A 76 4.84 -17.42 -6.87
CA THR A 76 5.51 -18.48 -6.10
C THR A 76 4.55 -19.60 -5.72
N ILE A 77 3.38 -19.26 -5.18
CA ILE A 77 2.39 -20.26 -4.77
C ILE A 77 1.85 -21.02 -5.97
N ARG A 78 1.57 -20.33 -7.08
CA ARG A 78 1.13 -20.97 -8.31
C ARG A 78 2.13 -21.99 -8.85
N ASN A 79 3.43 -21.70 -8.76
CA ASN A 79 4.48 -22.62 -9.21
C ASN A 79 4.60 -23.87 -8.32
N VAL A 80 4.27 -23.74 -7.04
CA VAL A 80 4.38 -24.86 -6.07
C VAL A 80 3.09 -25.67 -6.01
N ALA A 81 1.95 -25.02 -5.88
CA ALA A 81 0.65 -25.68 -5.64
C ALA A 81 -0.15 -25.96 -6.91
N GLY A 82 0.17 -25.32 -8.04
CA GLY A 82 -0.63 -25.35 -9.25
C GLY A 82 -1.71 -24.26 -9.29
N VAL A 83 -2.53 -24.24 -10.35
CA VAL A 83 -3.43 -23.11 -10.63
C VAL A 83 -4.66 -23.10 -9.73
N ASP A 84 -5.22 -24.29 -9.42
CA ASP A 84 -6.52 -24.43 -8.74
C ASP A 84 -6.41 -24.83 -7.27
N ASN A 85 -5.20 -25.14 -6.80
CA ASN A 85 -4.98 -25.71 -5.47
C ASN A 85 -4.58 -24.67 -4.42
N TYR A 86 -4.78 -23.39 -4.68
CA TYR A 86 -4.50 -22.34 -3.71
C TYR A 86 -5.53 -21.20 -3.79
N ALA A 87 -5.61 -20.44 -2.73
CA ALA A 87 -6.27 -19.15 -2.68
C ALA A 87 -5.40 -18.15 -1.96
N LEU A 88 -5.22 -16.97 -2.53
CA LEU A 88 -4.47 -15.87 -1.96
C LEU A 88 -5.39 -14.68 -1.74
N ARG A 89 -5.33 -14.08 -0.55
CA ARG A 89 -6.11 -12.90 -0.21
C ARG A 89 -5.23 -11.82 0.40
N VAL A 90 -5.28 -10.60 -0.15
CA VAL A 90 -4.69 -9.42 0.46
C VAL A 90 -5.73 -8.78 1.38
N HIS A 91 -5.44 -8.73 2.68
CA HIS A 91 -6.37 -8.24 3.71
C HIS A 91 -6.30 -6.73 3.94
N THR A 92 -5.21 -6.08 3.52
CA THR A 92 -4.99 -4.66 3.75
C THR A 92 -5.34 -3.82 2.53
N TYR A 93 -6.12 -2.75 2.74
CA TYR A 93 -6.49 -1.81 1.69
C TYR A 93 -5.72 -0.50 1.82
N PRO A 94 -5.10 0.04 0.74
CA PRO A 94 -4.39 1.31 0.76
C PRO A 94 -5.40 2.48 0.77
N HIS A 95 -5.78 2.92 1.96
CA HIS A 95 -6.80 3.95 2.18
C HIS A 95 -6.22 5.33 2.50
N HIS A 96 -5.02 5.39 3.07
CA HIS A 96 -4.38 6.63 3.46
C HIS A 96 -3.70 7.28 2.25
N ILE A 97 -3.94 8.58 2.03
CA ILE A 97 -3.37 9.31 0.91
C ILE A 97 -2.04 9.93 1.32
N LEU A 98 -0.99 9.60 0.56
CA LEU A 98 0.33 10.16 0.73
C LEU A 98 0.45 11.47 -0.05
N ARG A 99 1.03 12.48 0.58
CA ARG A 99 1.25 13.80 0.00
C ARG A 99 2.74 14.13 0.00
N GLU A 100 3.18 14.85 -1.00
CA GLU A 100 4.54 15.39 -1.08
C GLU A 100 4.50 16.86 -1.47
N ASN A 101 5.27 17.69 -0.75
CA ASN A 101 5.54 19.05 -1.18
C ASN A 101 6.72 19.04 -2.16
N LYS A 102 6.44 19.34 -3.44
CA LYS A 102 7.42 19.26 -4.52
C LYS A 102 8.26 20.54 -4.70
N GLN A 103 8.00 21.59 -3.94
CA GLN A 103 8.73 22.85 -4.09
C GLN A 103 10.24 22.72 -3.81
N ALA A 104 10.64 21.74 -2.98
CA ALA A 104 12.02 21.50 -2.59
C ALA A 104 12.73 20.41 -3.41
N THR A 105 12.20 20.01 -4.58
CA THR A 105 12.77 18.95 -5.39
C THR A 105 13.20 19.46 -6.76
N GLY A 106 14.50 19.43 -7.05
CA GLY A 106 15.06 19.73 -8.34
C GLY A 106 16.20 20.75 -8.31
N ALA A 107 16.91 20.87 -9.44
CA ALA A 107 17.91 21.93 -9.63
C ALA A 107 17.19 23.29 -9.60
N GLY A 108 17.55 24.15 -8.67
CA GLY A 108 16.89 25.45 -8.46
C GLY A 108 15.91 25.51 -7.29
N ALA A 109 15.85 24.47 -6.47
CA ALA A 109 15.06 24.46 -5.22
C ALA A 109 15.37 25.68 -4.34
N ASP A 110 16.61 26.15 -4.31
CA ASP A 110 17.07 27.32 -3.56
C ASP A 110 16.47 28.63 -4.06
N ARG A 111 16.10 28.70 -5.36
CA ARG A 111 15.53 29.91 -5.99
C ARG A 111 14.02 30.02 -5.81
N VAL A 112 13.34 28.92 -5.51
CA VAL A 112 11.87 28.83 -5.46
C VAL A 112 11.39 28.54 -4.04
N SER A 113 12.29 28.44 -3.07
CA SER A 113 11.93 28.13 -1.69
C SER A 113 11.18 29.29 -1.04
N GLN A 114 9.89 29.10 -0.83
CA GLN A 114 9.06 29.99 -0.01
C GLN A 114 9.00 29.52 1.46
N GLY A 115 9.98 28.72 1.88
CA GLY A 115 9.98 28.10 3.21
C GLY A 115 8.78 27.17 3.41
N MET A 116 8.11 27.30 4.56
CA MET A 116 6.91 26.52 4.88
C MET A 116 5.60 27.12 4.34
N ARG A 117 5.66 28.23 3.62
CA ARG A 117 4.49 28.79 2.95
C ARG A 117 4.02 27.82 1.85
N CYS A 118 2.71 27.55 1.83
CA CYS A 118 2.13 26.56 0.91
C CYS A 118 2.73 25.14 1.02
N ALA A 119 3.18 24.76 2.22
CA ALA A 119 3.80 23.46 2.49
C ALA A 119 2.85 22.25 2.37
N PHE A 120 1.54 22.49 2.22
CA PHE A 120 0.58 21.43 2.04
C PHE A 120 0.82 20.70 0.72
N GLY A 121 1.27 19.43 0.81
CA GLY A 121 1.69 18.65 -0.36
C GLY A 121 0.57 18.25 -1.30
N LYS A 122 0.95 17.93 -2.54
CA LYS A 122 0.06 17.33 -3.53
C LYS A 122 0.01 15.81 -3.35
N ASN A 123 -1.11 15.21 -3.71
CA ASN A 123 -1.32 13.75 -3.63
C ASN A 123 -0.38 13.02 -4.59
N VAL A 124 0.34 12.01 -4.08
CA VAL A 124 1.31 11.25 -4.88
C VAL A 124 1.04 9.75 -4.89
N GLY A 125 0.23 9.25 -3.96
CA GLY A 125 -0.09 7.84 -3.88
C GLY A 125 -0.91 7.51 -2.65
N THR A 126 -1.12 6.22 -2.43
CA THR A 126 -1.87 5.70 -1.31
C THR A 126 -1.05 4.70 -0.51
N ALA A 127 -1.39 4.51 0.75
CA ALA A 127 -0.79 3.51 1.62
C ALA A 127 -1.83 2.89 2.55
N ALA A 128 -1.62 1.65 2.92
CA ALA A 128 -2.36 0.98 3.98
C ALA A 128 -1.66 1.23 5.31
N ARG A 129 -2.42 1.62 6.33
CA ARG A 129 -1.94 1.73 7.70
C ARG A 129 -2.26 0.43 8.42
N VAL A 130 -1.22 -0.29 8.80
CA VAL A 130 -1.33 -1.55 9.51
C VAL A 130 -0.88 -1.43 10.95
N LYS A 131 -1.51 -2.16 11.83
CA LYS A 131 -1.12 -2.29 13.23
C LYS A 131 -0.27 -3.54 13.42
N ARG A 132 0.51 -3.57 14.49
CA ARG A 132 1.25 -4.77 14.88
C ARG A 132 0.29 -5.96 15.05
N GLY A 133 0.66 -7.11 14.53
CA GLY A 133 -0.15 -8.34 14.53
C GLY A 133 -1.27 -8.37 13.48
N GLN A 134 -1.45 -7.32 12.69
CA GLN A 134 -2.47 -7.30 11.65
C GLN A 134 -2.05 -8.17 10.46
N ARG A 135 -2.95 -9.02 9.98
CA ARG A 135 -2.78 -9.83 8.77
C ARG A 135 -2.71 -8.92 7.54
N VAL A 136 -1.71 -9.14 6.70
CA VAL A 136 -1.46 -8.38 5.45
C VAL A 136 -1.89 -9.20 4.24
N ILE A 137 -1.45 -10.46 4.16
CA ILE A 137 -1.78 -11.44 3.13
C ILE A 137 -2.09 -12.76 3.80
#